data_7493c59a5ac0b1b705c50672c5b52dbc
#
_entry.id   7493c59a5ac0b1b705c50672c5b52dbc
#
_cell.length_a   1.000
_cell.length_b   1.000
_cell.length_c   1.000
_cell.angle_alpha   90.00
_cell.angle_beta   90.00
_cell.angle_gamma   90.00
#
_symmetry.space_group_name_H-M   'P 1'
#
loop_
_entity.id
_entity.type
_entity.pdbx_description
1 polymer ?
#
loop_
_entity_poly.entity_id
_entity_poly.type
_entity_poly.pdbx_seq_one_letter_code
_entity_poly.pdbx_strand_id
1 'polypeptide(L)'
;MKTEFAPSLLASDFSQLKDQIQLIKEADYLHLDVMDGVFVPNITFGPGLIKAIKKHTALPFDTHLMITKPERYIKDFAEAGSDILTVHLEATDHIHRVIQLIKAEGIKAGVSLNPATPIETLEYLLPELDQVLIMSVNPGFGGQSYIPQMTEKIAKLNKIIEANNYDCKIEVDGGIKTFNLKEIVEAGADIIVAGSAIFGAKKPAA
;
A
#
# COMPACT_ATOMS: atom_id res chain seq x y z
N MET A 1 19.73 -1.00 0.70
CA MET A 1 18.80 0.05 1.19
C MET A 1 18.21 -0.39 2.53
N LYS A 2 17.71 0.52 3.36
CA LYS A 2 17.01 0.17 4.62
C LYS A 2 15.57 -0.19 4.27
N THR A 3 15.08 -1.37 4.69
CA THR A 3 13.66 -1.76 4.53
C THR A 3 12.79 -0.87 5.40
N GLU A 4 11.71 -0.34 4.84
CA GLU A 4 10.72 0.49 5.51
C GLU A 4 9.47 -0.34 5.86
N PHE A 5 8.77 0.04 6.92
CA PHE A 5 7.59 -0.67 7.40
C PHE A 5 6.35 0.23 7.41
N ALA A 6 5.27 -0.29 6.85
CA ALA A 6 3.96 0.34 6.75
C ALA A 6 2.88 -0.52 7.46
N PRO A 7 2.66 -0.37 8.78
CA PRO A 7 1.59 -1.07 9.46
C PRO A 7 0.21 -0.75 8.87
N SER A 8 -0.54 -1.80 8.45
CA SER A 8 -1.89 -1.63 7.92
C SER A 8 -2.92 -1.45 9.03
N LEU A 9 -3.61 -0.32 9.01
CA LEU A 9 -4.68 0.02 9.94
C LEU A 9 -5.85 -0.98 9.89
N LEU A 10 -6.04 -1.68 8.77
CA LEU A 10 -7.07 -2.69 8.58
C LEU A 10 -7.05 -3.79 9.66
N ALA A 11 -5.87 -4.12 10.19
CA ALA A 11 -5.70 -5.15 11.21
C ALA A 11 -5.84 -4.62 12.66
N SER A 12 -6.08 -3.32 12.84
CA SER A 12 -6.21 -2.70 14.16
C SER A 12 -7.62 -2.82 14.75
N ASP A 13 -7.77 -2.52 16.03
CA ASP A 13 -9.06 -2.35 16.67
C ASP A 13 -9.60 -0.94 16.37
N PHE A 14 -10.59 -0.83 15.48
CA PHE A 14 -11.17 0.44 15.06
C PHE A 14 -11.90 1.18 16.20
N SER A 15 -12.26 0.50 17.29
CA SER A 15 -12.84 1.15 18.47
C SER A 15 -11.78 1.92 19.30
N GLN A 16 -10.48 1.68 19.05
CA GLN A 16 -9.36 2.24 19.81
C GLN A 16 -8.27 2.84 18.89
N LEU A 17 -8.65 3.37 17.72
CA LEU A 17 -7.70 3.81 16.68
C LEU A 17 -6.59 4.72 17.19
N LYS A 18 -6.93 5.69 18.06
CA LYS A 18 -5.93 6.60 18.63
C LYS A 18 -4.81 5.84 19.36
N ASP A 19 -5.16 4.87 20.18
CA ASP A 19 -4.20 4.10 20.96
C ASP A 19 -3.43 3.12 20.08
N GLN A 20 -4.11 2.51 19.10
CA GLN A 20 -3.47 1.64 18.10
C GLN A 20 -2.41 2.38 17.28
N ILE A 21 -2.70 3.60 16.84
CA ILE A 21 -1.75 4.45 16.10
C ILE A 21 -0.52 4.79 16.95
N GLN A 22 -0.69 5.02 18.25
CA GLN A 22 0.45 5.29 19.15
C GLN A 22 1.39 4.09 19.31
N LEU A 23 0.91 2.86 19.15
CA LEU A 23 1.75 1.66 19.21
C LEU A 23 2.75 1.55 18.04
N ILE A 24 2.45 2.19 16.93
CA ILE A 24 3.23 2.11 15.69
C ILE A 24 3.98 3.41 15.35
N LYS A 25 4.14 4.32 16.30
CA LYS A 25 4.76 5.65 16.09
C LYS A 25 6.20 5.61 15.56
N GLU A 26 6.90 4.48 15.70
CA GLU A 26 8.26 4.26 15.21
C GLU A 26 8.30 3.64 13.80
N ALA A 27 7.14 3.41 13.16
CA ALA A 27 7.06 2.94 11.78
C ALA A 27 7.45 4.05 10.79
N ASP A 28 7.68 3.68 9.54
CA ASP A 28 8.03 4.64 8.50
C ASP A 28 6.77 5.25 7.85
N TYR A 29 5.66 4.49 7.79
CA TYR A 29 4.35 4.90 7.24
C TYR A 29 3.19 4.35 8.08
N LEU A 30 1.98 4.88 7.85
CA LEU A 30 0.71 4.25 8.22
C LEU A 30 -0.02 3.84 6.95
N HIS A 31 -0.19 2.54 6.73
CA HIS A 31 -0.89 2.00 5.55
C HIS A 31 -2.41 1.96 5.77
N LEU A 32 -3.16 2.47 4.77
CA LEU A 32 -4.59 2.70 4.86
C LEU A 32 -5.33 2.00 3.71
N ASP A 33 -5.89 0.82 3.99
CA ASP A 33 -6.64 -0.01 3.03
C ASP A 33 -8.08 0.48 2.87
N VAL A 34 -8.36 1.24 1.80
CA VAL A 34 -9.69 1.77 1.48
C VAL A 34 -10.40 0.84 0.49
N MET A 35 -11.60 0.38 0.88
CA MET A 35 -12.37 -0.60 0.11
C MET A 35 -13.83 -0.14 -0.03
N ASP A 36 -14.41 -0.32 -1.23
CA ASP A 36 -15.75 0.16 -1.59
C ASP A 36 -16.84 -0.93 -1.68
N GLY A 37 -16.47 -2.20 -1.51
CA GLY A 37 -17.39 -3.33 -1.66
C GLY A 37 -17.75 -3.67 -3.12
N VAL A 38 -17.11 -3.01 -4.10
CA VAL A 38 -17.33 -3.22 -5.54
C VAL A 38 -16.06 -3.75 -6.21
N PHE A 39 -14.93 -3.06 -6.06
CA PHE A 39 -13.64 -3.53 -6.55
C PHE A 39 -13.18 -4.78 -5.78
N VAL A 40 -13.40 -4.78 -4.48
CA VAL A 40 -13.18 -5.94 -3.58
C VAL A 40 -14.43 -6.22 -2.76
N PRO A 41 -14.68 -7.48 -2.31
CA PRO A 41 -15.91 -7.86 -1.60
C PRO A 41 -15.87 -7.48 -0.11
N ASN A 42 -15.34 -6.31 0.23
CA ASN A 42 -15.24 -5.77 1.59
C ASN A 42 -15.41 -4.26 1.55
N ILE A 43 -15.87 -3.66 2.65
CA ILE A 43 -15.99 -2.21 2.84
C ILE A 43 -15.22 -1.84 4.09
N THR A 44 -14.39 -0.79 4.03
CA THR A 44 -13.60 -0.36 5.19
C THR A 44 -13.96 1.06 5.62
N PHE A 45 -13.24 2.04 5.16
CA PHE A 45 -13.41 3.45 5.54
C PHE A 45 -13.06 4.36 4.37
N GLY A 46 -13.27 5.66 4.54
CA GLY A 46 -13.01 6.65 3.50
C GLY A 46 -12.32 7.90 4.04
N PRO A 47 -12.29 9.01 3.24
CA PRO A 47 -11.55 10.24 3.56
C PRO A 47 -11.88 10.84 4.92
N GLY A 48 -13.11 10.69 5.39
CA GLY A 48 -13.55 11.20 6.69
C GLY A 48 -12.79 10.60 7.88
N LEU A 49 -12.57 9.28 7.88
CA LEU A 49 -11.77 8.62 8.91
C LEU A 49 -10.31 9.04 8.80
N ILE A 50 -9.73 9.04 7.58
CA ILE A 50 -8.34 9.40 7.33
C ILE A 50 -8.05 10.80 7.88
N LYS A 51 -8.88 11.79 7.56
CA LYS A 51 -8.79 13.15 8.09
C LYS A 51 -8.90 13.21 9.61
N ALA A 52 -9.74 12.38 10.21
CA ALA A 52 -9.91 12.33 11.65
C ALA A 52 -8.67 11.78 12.38
N ILE A 53 -7.98 10.79 11.81
CA ILE A 53 -6.81 10.17 12.43
C ILE A 53 -5.51 10.91 12.14
N LYS A 54 -5.41 11.71 11.06
CA LYS A 54 -4.18 12.44 10.67
C LYS A 54 -3.63 13.31 11.81
N LYS A 55 -4.49 13.91 12.61
CA LYS A 55 -4.10 14.75 13.77
C LYS A 55 -3.50 13.97 14.95
N HIS A 56 -3.52 12.64 14.93
CA HIS A 56 -3.03 11.79 16.02
C HIS A 56 -1.66 11.17 15.75
N THR A 57 -1.07 11.42 14.57
CA THR A 57 0.25 10.91 14.21
C THR A 57 0.97 11.84 13.26
N ALA A 58 2.31 11.82 13.31
CA ALA A 58 3.17 12.46 12.33
C ALA A 58 3.59 11.52 11.19
N LEU A 59 3.20 10.24 11.24
CA LEU A 59 3.53 9.29 10.19
C LEU A 59 2.94 9.74 8.85
N PRO A 60 3.69 9.60 7.75
CA PRO A 60 3.14 9.74 6.41
C PRO A 60 2.04 8.70 6.18
N PHE A 61 0.96 9.10 5.51
CA PHE A 61 -0.13 8.21 5.14
C PHE A 61 0.09 7.64 3.76
N ASP A 62 0.26 6.34 3.71
CA ASP A 62 0.29 5.54 2.49
C ASP A 62 -1.12 4.94 2.27
N THR A 63 -1.86 5.53 1.35
CA THR A 63 -3.28 5.22 1.14
C THR A 63 -3.47 4.35 -0.09
N HIS A 64 -3.90 3.11 0.13
CA HIS A 64 -4.17 2.11 -0.89
C HIS A 64 -5.67 2.06 -1.23
N LEU A 65 -6.02 2.46 -2.46
CA LEU A 65 -7.40 2.52 -2.93
C LEU A 65 -7.81 1.25 -3.68
N MET A 66 -8.49 0.35 -2.99
CA MET A 66 -9.19 -0.80 -3.57
C MET A 66 -10.65 -0.40 -3.88
N ILE A 67 -10.82 0.59 -4.74
CA ILE A 67 -12.12 1.16 -5.12
C ILE A 67 -12.26 1.28 -6.64
N THR A 68 -13.48 1.14 -7.13
CA THR A 68 -13.81 1.34 -8.54
C THR A 68 -13.79 2.82 -8.91
N LYS A 69 -13.16 3.15 -10.05
CA LYS A 69 -13.05 4.53 -10.58
C LYS A 69 -12.45 5.51 -9.58
N PRO A 70 -11.22 5.23 -9.09
CA PRO A 70 -10.55 6.02 -8.06
C PRO A 70 -10.35 7.49 -8.46
N GLU A 71 -10.30 7.81 -9.76
CA GLU A 71 -10.19 9.17 -10.31
C GLU A 71 -11.23 10.15 -9.78
N ARG A 72 -12.35 9.66 -9.26
CA ARG A 72 -13.43 10.48 -8.68
C ARG A 72 -13.11 11.02 -7.29
N TYR A 73 -12.15 10.39 -6.59
CA TYR A 73 -11.91 10.61 -5.17
C TYR A 73 -10.48 11.06 -4.86
N ILE A 74 -9.62 11.23 -5.87
CA ILE A 74 -8.21 11.60 -5.68
C ILE A 74 -8.08 12.84 -4.80
N LYS A 75 -8.83 13.91 -5.14
CA LYS A 75 -8.82 15.16 -4.39
C LYS A 75 -9.29 14.96 -2.94
N ASP A 76 -10.34 14.19 -2.71
CA ASP A 76 -10.88 13.97 -1.36
C ASP A 76 -9.86 13.27 -0.45
N PHE A 77 -9.10 12.30 -0.99
CA PHE A 77 -8.06 11.60 -0.25
C PHE A 77 -6.82 12.46 -0.02
N ALA A 78 -6.42 13.28 -0.99
CA ALA A 78 -5.35 14.24 -0.82
C ALA A 78 -5.69 15.27 0.28
N GLU A 79 -6.89 15.87 0.24
CA GLU A 79 -7.38 16.80 1.26
C GLU A 79 -7.58 16.13 2.64
N ALA A 80 -7.78 14.83 2.69
CA ALA A 80 -7.85 14.06 3.94
C ALA A 80 -6.47 13.87 4.58
N GLY A 81 -5.38 14.09 3.84
CA GLY A 81 -4.00 14.05 4.33
C GLY A 81 -3.22 12.82 3.91
N SER A 82 -3.59 12.16 2.81
CA SER A 82 -2.73 11.14 2.18
C SER A 82 -1.45 11.78 1.67
N ASP A 83 -0.31 11.14 1.94
CA ASP A 83 1.01 11.58 1.46
C ASP A 83 1.43 10.78 0.21
N ILE A 84 0.99 9.53 0.14
CA ILE A 84 1.09 8.64 -1.02
C ILE A 84 -0.32 8.13 -1.32
N LEU A 85 -0.71 8.10 -2.59
CA LEU A 85 -1.99 7.55 -3.02
C LEU A 85 -1.75 6.49 -4.09
N THR A 86 -2.05 5.24 -3.74
CA THR A 86 -1.84 4.07 -4.59
C THR A 86 -3.18 3.56 -5.09
N VAL A 87 -3.33 3.44 -6.42
CA VAL A 87 -4.53 2.98 -7.10
C VAL A 87 -4.26 1.70 -7.88
N HIS A 88 -5.24 0.80 -7.96
CA HIS A 88 -5.11 -0.39 -8.79
C HIS A 88 -5.13 -0.07 -10.28
N LEU A 89 -4.20 -0.68 -11.02
CA LEU A 89 -4.20 -0.63 -12.49
C LEU A 89 -5.56 -1.08 -13.06
N GLU A 90 -6.14 -2.10 -12.43
CA GLU A 90 -7.38 -2.76 -12.84
C GLU A 90 -8.66 -1.97 -12.48
N ALA A 91 -8.52 -0.89 -11.70
CA ALA A 91 -9.67 -0.11 -11.20
C ALA A 91 -10.10 1.04 -12.12
N THR A 92 -9.34 1.32 -13.17
CA THR A 92 -9.58 2.43 -14.10
C THR A 92 -9.18 2.10 -15.53
N ASP A 93 -9.88 2.68 -16.51
CA ASP A 93 -9.54 2.54 -17.93
C ASP A 93 -8.35 3.44 -18.35
N HIS A 94 -8.01 4.45 -17.55
CA HIS A 94 -7.05 5.49 -17.91
C HIS A 94 -6.03 5.76 -16.79
N ILE A 95 -5.27 4.74 -16.40
CA ILE A 95 -4.33 4.79 -15.27
C ILE A 95 -3.33 5.95 -15.37
N HIS A 96 -2.77 6.23 -16.55
CA HIS A 96 -1.83 7.34 -16.73
C HIS A 96 -2.45 8.69 -16.33
N ARG A 97 -3.72 8.94 -16.72
CA ARG A 97 -4.46 10.13 -16.31
C ARG A 97 -4.64 10.20 -14.80
N VAL A 98 -4.91 9.06 -14.16
CA VAL A 98 -5.08 8.99 -12.69
C VAL A 98 -3.78 9.34 -11.97
N ILE A 99 -2.63 8.84 -12.45
CA ILE A 99 -1.30 9.22 -11.93
C ILE A 99 -1.09 10.74 -12.02
N GLN A 100 -1.42 11.34 -13.17
CA GLN A 100 -1.32 12.80 -13.33
C GLN A 100 -2.23 13.57 -12.38
N LEU A 101 -3.45 13.10 -12.13
CA LEU A 101 -4.37 13.69 -11.15
C LEU A 101 -3.80 13.64 -9.74
N ILE A 102 -3.22 12.50 -9.32
CA ILE A 102 -2.59 12.35 -8.00
C ILE A 102 -1.43 13.36 -7.86
N LYS A 103 -0.55 13.42 -8.86
CA LYS A 103 0.59 14.34 -8.83
C LYS A 103 0.17 15.82 -8.88
N ALA A 104 -0.94 16.14 -9.52
CA ALA A 104 -1.50 17.50 -9.52
C ALA A 104 -1.96 17.96 -8.13
N GLU A 105 -2.31 17.04 -7.22
CA GLU A 105 -2.60 17.33 -5.81
C GLU A 105 -1.32 17.52 -4.96
N GLY A 106 -0.13 17.35 -5.54
CA GLY A 106 1.15 17.53 -4.86
C GLY A 106 1.57 16.39 -3.95
N ILE A 107 0.96 15.20 -4.11
CA ILE A 107 1.26 13.98 -3.35
C ILE A 107 1.90 12.92 -4.24
N LYS A 108 2.53 11.91 -3.64
CA LYS A 108 3.17 10.81 -4.35
C LYS A 108 2.14 9.88 -4.98
N ALA A 109 2.45 9.38 -6.18
CA ALA A 109 1.59 8.51 -6.95
C ALA A 109 2.11 7.06 -6.98
N GLY A 110 1.27 6.12 -6.53
CA GLY A 110 1.52 4.69 -6.61
C GLY A 110 0.52 3.96 -7.51
N VAL A 111 0.98 2.83 -8.08
CA VAL A 111 0.12 1.89 -8.79
C VAL A 111 0.21 0.51 -8.15
N SER A 112 -0.94 -0.09 -7.85
CA SER A 112 -1.05 -1.45 -7.35
C SER A 112 -1.36 -2.44 -8.46
N LEU A 113 -0.76 -3.63 -8.39
CA LEU A 113 -1.04 -4.76 -9.29
C LEU A 113 -1.59 -5.95 -8.50
N ASN A 114 -2.72 -6.49 -8.95
CA ASN A 114 -3.22 -7.77 -8.49
C ASN A 114 -2.23 -8.92 -8.79
N PRO A 115 -2.31 -10.07 -8.09
CA PRO A 115 -1.37 -11.17 -8.30
C PRO A 115 -1.25 -11.62 -9.76
N ALA A 116 -2.36 -11.66 -10.51
CA ALA A 116 -2.38 -12.13 -11.90
C ALA A 116 -1.97 -11.06 -12.93
N THR A 117 -1.89 -9.79 -12.57
CA THR A 117 -1.58 -8.70 -13.50
C THR A 117 -0.06 -8.65 -13.78
N PRO A 118 0.37 -8.72 -15.05
CA PRO A 118 1.79 -8.70 -15.41
C PRO A 118 2.44 -7.33 -15.14
N ILE A 119 3.72 -7.32 -14.78
CA ILE A 119 4.50 -6.09 -14.52
C ILE A 119 4.78 -5.29 -15.80
N GLU A 120 4.77 -5.95 -16.96
CA GLU A 120 4.96 -5.33 -18.27
C GLU A 120 3.93 -4.24 -18.57
N THR A 121 2.77 -4.31 -17.92
CA THR A 121 1.74 -3.26 -17.99
C THR A 121 2.19 -1.91 -17.43
N LEU A 122 3.27 -1.89 -16.64
CA LEU A 122 3.84 -0.67 -16.06
C LEU A 122 4.93 -0.02 -16.91
N GLU A 123 5.36 -0.63 -18.02
CA GLU A 123 6.53 -0.20 -18.81
C GLU A 123 6.54 1.32 -19.06
N TYR A 124 5.41 1.88 -19.49
CA TYR A 124 5.29 3.31 -19.81
C TYR A 124 4.90 4.19 -18.62
N LEU A 125 4.69 3.61 -17.44
CA LEU A 125 4.26 4.31 -16.22
C LEU A 125 5.41 4.48 -15.23
N LEU A 126 6.32 3.50 -15.17
CA LEU A 126 7.41 3.45 -14.17
C LEU A 126 8.22 4.76 -14.05
N PRO A 127 8.53 5.49 -15.16
CA PRO A 127 9.27 6.77 -15.05
C PRO A 127 8.52 7.86 -14.25
N GLU A 128 7.20 7.73 -14.10
CA GLU A 128 6.35 8.71 -13.42
C GLU A 128 5.88 8.25 -12.04
N LEU A 129 6.14 6.97 -11.68
CA LEU A 129 5.67 6.41 -10.41
C LEU A 129 6.67 6.66 -9.27
N ASP A 130 6.14 7.01 -8.11
CA ASP A 130 6.91 7.05 -6.87
C ASP A 130 6.91 5.68 -6.16
N GLN A 131 5.89 4.84 -6.45
CA GLN A 131 5.70 3.54 -5.81
C GLN A 131 4.95 2.56 -6.71
N VAL A 132 5.34 1.28 -6.65
CA VAL A 132 4.55 0.15 -7.17
C VAL A 132 4.23 -0.78 -6.01
N LEU A 133 2.94 -1.00 -5.76
CA LEU A 133 2.46 -1.95 -4.77
C LEU A 133 2.17 -3.31 -5.43
N ILE A 134 2.91 -4.33 -5.06
CA ILE A 134 2.64 -5.71 -5.47
C ILE A 134 1.74 -6.37 -4.43
N MET A 135 0.50 -6.69 -4.85
CA MET A 135 -0.37 -7.51 -4.03
C MET A 135 0.16 -8.94 -4.00
N SER A 136 0.52 -9.41 -2.83
CA SER A 136 0.99 -10.79 -2.62
C SER A 136 -0.10 -11.73 -2.07
N VAL A 137 -1.32 -11.23 -2.01
CA VAL A 137 -2.59 -11.94 -1.78
C VAL A 137 -3.65 -11.36 -2.70
N ASN A 138 -4.82 -11.98 -2.82
CA ASN A 138 -5.95 -11.30 -3.45
C ASN A 138 -6.44 -10.16 -2.56
N PRO A 139 -6.59 -8.91 -3.07
CA PRO A 139 -7.03 -7.78 -2.26
C PRO A 139 -8.43 -7.98 -1.68
N GLY A 140 -8.71 -7.33 -0.52
CA GLY A 140 -10.02 -7.30 0.10
C GLY A 140 -10.07 -7.80 1.55
N PHE A 141 -9.18 -8.69 1.97
CA PHE A 141 -9.17 -9.22 3.34
C PHE A 141 -7.75 -9.37 3.88
N GLY A 142 -7.57 -9.06 5.16
CA GLY A 142 -6.33 -9.34 5.89
C GLY A 142 -6.17 -10.83 6.26
N GLY A 143 -4.97 -11.20 6.70
CA GLY A 143 -4.69 -12.53 7.27
C GLY A 143 -4.53 -13.68 6.27
N GLN A 144 -4.51 -13.41 4.98
CA GLN A 144 -4.32 -14.40 3.92
C GLN A 144 -2.87 -14.93 3.88
N SER A 145 -2.68 -16.07 3.21
CA SER A 145 -1.37 -16.64 2.95
C SER A 145 -0.70 -15.97 1.77
N TYR A 146 0.59 -15.71 1.88
CA TYR A 146 1.44 -15.18 0.82
C TYR A 146 1.42 -16.09 -0.42
N ILE A 147 1.32 -15.52 -1.61
CA ILE A 147 1.39 -16.23 -2.90
C ILE A 147 2.86 -16.31 -3.31
N PRO A 148 3.51 -17.50 -3.30
CA PRO A 148 4.96 -17.65 -3.48
C PRO A 148 5.49 -17.06 -4.81
N GLN A 149 4.69 -17.10 -5.88
CA GLN A 149 5.05 -16.58 -7.20
C GLN A 149 5.31 -15.07 -7.18
N MET A 150 4.83 -14.35 -6.15
CA MET A 150 5.04 -12.91 -6.03
C MET A 150 6.49 -12.55 -5.73
N THR A 151 7.27 -13.42 -5.08
CA THR A 151 8.72 -13.21 -4.91
C THR A 151 9.43 -13.04 -6.28
N GLU A 152 9.11 -13.88 -7.26
CA GLU A 152 9.67 -13.75 -8.61
C GLU A 152 9.19 -12.45 -9.30
N LYS A 153 7.91 -12.09 -9.12
CA LYS A 153 7.34 -10.85 -9.67
C LYS A 153 8.04 -9.61 -9.11
N ILE A 154 8.30 -9.58 -7.80
CA ILE A 154 9.05 -8.51 -7.12
C ILE A 154 10.48 -8.42 -7.71
N ALA A 155 11.18 -9.55 -7.80
CA ALA A 155 12.55 -9.59 -8.32
C ALA A 155 12.67 -9.13 -9.79
N LYS A 156 11.67 -9.45 -10.61
CA LYS A 156 11.61 -8.97 -12.01
C LYS A 156 11.39 -7.45 -12.05
N LEU A 157 10.48 -6.93 -11.24
CA LEU A 157 10.22 -5.49 -11.18
C LEU A 157 11.44 -4.72 -10.68
N ASN A 158 12.11 -5.22 -9.63
CA ASN A 158 13.32 -4.61 -9.09
C ASN A 158 14.42 -4.48 -10.16
N LYS A 159 14.65 -5.53 -10.94
CA LYS A 159 15.63 -5.50 -12.05
C LYS A 159 15.31 -4.42 -13.09
N ILE A 160 14.02 -4.20 -13.39
CA ILE A 160 13.62 -3.16 -14.36
C ILE A 160 13.88 -1.78 -13.76
N ILE A 161 13.53 -1.55 -12.51
CA ILE A 161 13.75 -0.28 -11.80
C ILE A 161 15.23 0.04 -11.73
N GLU A 162 16.08 -0.91 -11.30
CA GLU A 162 17.53 -0.74 -11.21
C GLU A 162 18.17 -0.49 -12.56
N ALA A 163 17.82 -1.28 -13.59
CA ALA A 163 18.40 -1.16 -14.92
C ALA A 163 18.14 0.19 -15.59
N ASN A 164 17.04 0.85 -15.26
CA ASN A 164 16.64 2.14 -15.80
C ASN A 164 16.90 3.31 -14.84
N ASN A 165 17.40 3.06 -13.63
CA ASN A 165 17.61 4.05 -12.57
C ASN A 165 16.33 4.86 -12.25
N TYR A 166 15.17 4.19 -12.19
CA TYR A 166 13.93 4.84 -11.79
C TYR A 166 13.91 5.09 -10.28
N ASP A 167 13.42 6.26 -9.86
CA ASP A 167 13.19 6.60 -8.45
C ASP A 167 11.78 6.13 -8.02
N CYS A 168 11.60 4.81 -8.01
CA CYS A 168 10.33 4.15 -7.74
C CYS A 168 10.53 3.03 -6.72
N LYS A 169 9.81 3.08 -5.60
CA LYS A 169 9.87 2.05 -4.55
C LYS A 169 8.96 0.88 -4.85
N ILE A 170 9.38 -0.31 -4.44
CA ILE A 170 8.54 -1.51 -4.45
C ILE A 170 7.96 -1.72 -3.07
N GLU A 171 6.65 -1.61 -2.97
CA GLU A 171 5.88 -1.99 -1.79
C GLU A 171 5.25 -3.36 -1.98
N VAL A 172 5.15 -4.14 -0.90
CA VAL A 172 4.53 -5.48 -0.93
C VAL A 172 3.51 -5.59 0.18
N ASP A 173 2.28 -5.98 -0.18
CA ASP A 173 1.18 -6.19 0.76
C ASP A 173 0.57 -7.59 0.63
N GLY A 174 0.46 -8.25 1.78
CA GLY A 174 -0.29 -9.48 1.94
C GLY A 174 0.53 -10.70 2.37
N GLY A 175 0.11 -11.33 3.46
CA GLY A 175 0.66 -12.63 3.90
C GLY A 175 2.11 -12.62 4.39
N ILE A 176 2.69 -11.43 4.63
CA ILE A 176 4.08 -11.30 5.08
C ILE A 176 4.18 -11.65 6.56
N LYS A 177 5.13 -12.49 6.89
CA LYS A 177 5.44 -12.98 8.26
C LYS A 177 6.96 -13.02 8.44
N THR A 178 7.40 -13.20 9.67
CA THR A 178 8.84 -13.25 10.01
C THR A 178 9.61 -14.32 9.22
N PHE A 179 8.97 -15.42 8.84
CA PHE A 179 9.64 -16.52 8.14
C PHE A 179 9.87 -16.26 6.64
N ASN A 180 9.06 -15.42 5.97
CA ASN A 180 9.19 -15.08 4.55
C ASN A 180 9.69 -13.65 4.29
N LEU A 181 9.76 -12.79 5.32
CA LEU A 181 10.19 -11.40 5.21
C LEU A 181 11.55 -11.26 4.53
N LYS A 182 12.52 -12.07 4.95
CA LYS A 182 13.88 -12.01 4.42
C LYS A 182 13.93 -12.24 2.91
N GLU A 183 13.22 -13.27 2.42
CA GLU A 183 13.15 -13.61 1.00
C GLU A 183 12.53 -12.46 0.17
N ILE A 184 11.46 -11.85 0.69
CA ILE A 184 10.75 -10.74 0.03
C ILE A 184 11.64 -9.49 -0.07
N VAL A 185 12.37 -9.17 0.99
CA VAL A 185 13.33 -8.05 1.01
C VAL A 185 14.50 -8.32 0.06
N GLU A 186 15.05 -9.54 0.06
CA GLU A 186 16.13 -9.94 -0.85
C GLU A 186 15.68 -9.94 -2.33
N ALA A 187 14.38 -10.10 -2.60
CA ALA A 187 13.81 -9.95 -3.93
C ALA A 187 13.71 -8.49 -4.41
N GLY A 188 13.89 -7.50 -3.51
CA GLY A 188 13.93 -6.08 -3.84
C GLY A 188 12.74 -5.27 -3.31
N ALA A 189 12.00 -5.77 -2.31
CA ALA A 189 10.97 -4.98 -1.65
C ALA A 189 11.60 -3.90 -0.75
N ASP A 190 11.19 -2.65 -0.95
CA ASP A 190 11.61 -1.48 -0.16
C ASP A 190 10.70 -1.25 1.03
N ILE A 191 9.38 -1.39 0.82
CA ILE A 191 8.34 -1.13 1.83
C ILE A 191 7.55 -2.42 2.07
N ILE A 192 7.37 -2.77 3.35
CA ILE A 192 6.63 -3.96 3.78
C ILE A 192 5.36 -3.54 4.50
N VAL A 193 4.22 -3.89 3.93
CA VAL A 193 2.94 -3.74 4.62
C VAL A 193 2.73 -4.91 5.58
N ALA A 194 2.49 -4.60 6.85
CA ALA A 194 2.31 -5.60 7.89
C ALA A 194 1.09 -5.25 8.76
N GLY A 195 0.05 -6.08 8.70
CA GLY A 195 -1.16 -5.93 9.51
C GLY A 195 -1.15 -6.82 10.74
N SER A 196 -1.63 -8.06 10.58
CA SER A 196 -1.80 -9.01 11.69
C SER A 196 -0.50 -9.39 12.42
N ALA A 197 0.66 -9.22 11.78
CA ALA A 197 1.96 -9.45 12.42
C ALA A 197 2.27 -8.39 13.49
N ILE A 198 1.74 -7.17 13.35
CA ILE A 198 1.95 -6.05 14.27
C ILE A 198 0.77 -5.95 15.25
N PHE A 199 -0.44 -5.70 14.77
CA PHE A 199 -1.60 -5.46 15.62
C PHE A 199 -2.17 -6.75 16.27
N GLY A 200 -1.91 -7.93 15.68
CA GLY A 200 -2.28 -9.23 16.26
C GLY A 200 -1.25 -9.79 17.24
N ALA A 201 -0.09 -9.17 17.42
CA ALA A 201 0.89 -9.60 18.39
C ALA A 201 0.34 -9.41 19.81
N LYS A 202 0.31 -10.48 20.62
CA LYS A 202 0.00 -10.36 22.04
C LYS A 202 1.01 -9.38 22.63
N LYS A 203 0.54 -8.32 23.35
CA LYS A 203 1.43 -7.45 24.15
C LYS A 203 2.33 -8.36 24.97
N PRO A 204 3.67 -8.14 25.01
CA PRO A 204 4.50 -8.80 26.00
C PRO A 204 3.87 -8.51 27.36
N ALA A 205 3.70 -9.54 28.17
CA ALA A 205 3.30 -9.34 29.57
C ALA A 205 4.33 -8.40 30.19
N ALA A 206 3.84 -7.34 30.83
CA ALA A 206 4.65 -6.35 31.53
C ALA A 206 5.45 -7.00 32.65
#